data_557f8be9f949fc3a59401d4e2db748ed
#
_entry.id   557f8be9f949fc3a59401d4e2db748ed
#
_cell.length_a   1.000
_cell.length_b   1.000
_cell.length_c   1.000
_cell.angle_alpha   90.00
_cell.angle_beta   90.00
_cell.angle_gamma   90.00
#
_symmetry.space_group_name_H-M   'P 1'
#
loop_
_entity.id
_entity.type
_entity.pdbx_description
1 polymer ?
#
loop_
_entity_poly.entity_id
_entity_poly.type
_entity_poly.pdbx_seq_one_letter_code
_entity_poly.pdbx_strand_id
1 'polypeptide(L)'
;NIREYWNRPEANTSEFVDGWFKTGDIGYLDSDGFLYLADRAKDMIIRGGENIYPVEIENELLEHDAVQEVAAIGLPHERWGEEVAVVVHLHPGATATEEDLVDFARRRLASYKVPSQVFISEQPLPRNATNKILKRELKEGLVAAG
;
A
#
# COMPACT_ATOMS: atom_id res chain seq x y z
N ASN A 1 -4.94 26.86 -1.47
CA ASN A 1 -3.85 26.24 -2.25
C ASN A 1 -2.52 26.71 -1.68
N ILE A 2 -1.55 25.77 -1.47
CA ILE A 2 -0.18 26.11 -1.10
C ILE A 2 0.53 26.72 -2.33
N ARG A 3 1.42 27.67 -2.10
CA ARG A 3 2.23 28.26 -3.18
C ARG A 3 3.55 27.55 -3.35
N GLU A 4 4.13 27.09 -2.26
CA GLU A 4 5.43 26.38 -2.20
C GLU A 4 5.61 25.70 -0.84
N TYR A 5 6.57 24.79 -0.77
CA TYR A 5 7.10 24.25 0.48
C TYR A 5 8.17 25.19 1.03
N TRP A 6 8.06 25.55 2.30
CA TRP A 6 9.04 26.40 2.96
C TRP A 6 10.43 25.77 2.98
N ASN A 7 11.42 26.51 2.46
CA ASN A 7 12.83 26.12 2.43
C ASN A 7 13.11 24.72 1.81
N ARG A 8 12.36 24.35 0.76
CA ARG A 8 12.47 23.07 0.05
C ARG A 8 12.48 23.27 -1.47
N PRO A 9 13.53 23.90 -2.03
CA PRO A 9 13.59 24.25 -3.46
C PRO A 9 13.51 23.05 -4.39
N GLU A 10 14.12 21.92 -4.01
CA GLU A 10 14.07 20.67 -4.81
C GLU A 10 12.64 20.13 -4.88
N ALA A 11 11.94 20.06 -3.73
CA ALA A 11 10.54 19.64 -3.69
C ALA A 11 9.64 20.62 -4.48
N ASN A 12 9.92 21.91 -4.41
CA ASN A 12 9.16 22.90 -5.17
C ASN A 12 9.34 22.71 -6.69
N THR A 13 10.53 22.33 -7.14
CA THR A 13 10.78 22.06 -8.56
C THR A 13 10.09 20.77 -9.04
N SER A 14 10.03 19.73 -8.22
CA SER A 14 9.44 18.43 -8.60
C SER A 14 7.92 18.39 -8.44
N GLU A 15 7.38 19.05 -7.41
CA GLU A 15 5.96 18.93 -7.04
C GLU A 15 5.07 20.02 -7.65
N PHE A 16 5.65 21.12 -8.16
CA PHE A 16 4.91 22.16 -8.85
C PHE A 16 5.29 22.21 -10.33
N VAL A 17 4.33 21.97 -11.21
CA VAL A 17 4.51 21.96 -12.67
C VAL A 17 3.45 22.84 -13.29
N ASP A 18 3.87 23.83 -14.09
CA ASP A 18 2.99 24.76 -14.81
C ASP A 18 1.91 25.43 -13.92
N GLY A 19 2.27 25.73 -12.66
CA GLY A 19 1.35 26.34 -11.68
C GLY A 19 0.42 25.34 -10.98
N TRP A 20 0.53 24.03 -11.27
CA TRP A 20 -0.21 22.97 -10.62
C TRP A 20 0.63 22.26 -9.57
N PHE A 21 0.00 21.95 -8.45
CA PHE A 21 0.60 21.13 -7.39
C PHE A 21 0.26 19.65 -7.61
N LYS A 22 1.28 18.81 -7.71
CA LYS A 22 1.15 17.36 -7.75
C LYS A 22 0.96 16.83 -6.33
N THR A 23 -0.22 16.34 -6.01
CA THR A 23 -0.52 15.77 -4.68
C THR A 23 0.18 14.43 -4.45
N GLY A 24 0.55 13.73 -5.53
CA GLY A 24 1.02 12.35 -5.49
C GLY A 24 -0.10 11.34 -5.26
N ASP A 25 -1.35 11.78 -5.28
CA ASP A 25 -2.51 10.90 -5.16
C ASP A 25 -3.00 10.50 -6.56
N ILE A 26 -3.50 9.28 -6.68
CA ILE A 26 -4.16 8.74 -7.86
C ILE A 26 -5.66 8.72 -7.59
N GLY A 27 -6.44 9.21 -8.54
CA GLY A 27 -7.88 9.21 -8.45
C GLY A 27 -8.54 9.24 -9.82
N TYR A 28 -9.86 9.13 -9.83
CA TYR A 28 -10.67 9.25 -11.04
C TYR A 28 -11.89 10.13 -10.77
N LEU A 29 -12.42 10.72 -11.84
CA LEU A 29 -13.68 11.44 -11.81
C LEU A 29 -14.78 10.53 -12.35
N ASP A 30 -15.93 10.49 -11.70
CA ASP A 30 -17.11 9.84 -12.27
C ASP A 30 -17.82 10.74 -13.29
N SER A 31 -18.91 10.24 -13.87
CA SER A 31 -19.71 10.98 -14.86
C SER A 31 -20.35 12.25 -14.31
N ASP A 32 -20.54 12.33 -13.00
CA ASP A 32 -21.13 13.47 -12.31
C ASP A 32 -20.07 14.47 -11.81
N GLY A 33 -18.79 14.17 -12.02
CA GLY A 33 -17.65 15.01 -11.70
C GLY A 33 -17.15 14.88 -10.24
N PHE A 34 -17.58 13.84 -9.52
CA PHE A 34 -17.04 13.56 -8.19
C PHE A 34 -15.67 12.89 -8.29
N LEU A 35 -14.73 13.38 -7.47
CA LEU A 35 -13.37 12.83 -7.39
C LEU A 35 -13.33 11.69 -6.38
N TYR A 36 -12.87 10.53 -6.84
CA TYR A 36 -12.57 9.36 -6.02
C TYR A 36 -11.06 9.17 -5.96
N LEU A 37 -10.50 9.18 -4.75
CA LEU A 37 -9.08 8.87 -4.54
C LEU A 37 -8.91 7.36 -4.45
N ALA A 38 -8.06 6.83 -5.29
CA ALA A 38 -7.76 5.39 -5.34
C ALA A 38 -6.59 5.03 -4.43
N ASP A 39 -5.44 5.69 -4.58
CA ASP A 39 -4.23 5.43 -3.79
C ASP A 39 -3.18 6.53 -3.99
N ARG A 40 -1.98 6.32 -3.45
CA ARG A 40 -0.80 7.14 -3.70
C ARG A 40 0.07 6.56 -4.82
N ALA A 41 0.50 7.42 -5.75
CA ALA A 41 1.32 7.02 -6.89
C ALA A 41 2.61 6.27 -6.48
N LYS A 42 3.25 6.71 -5.39
CA LYS A 42 4.49 6.12 -4.88
C LYS A 42 4.32 4.79 -4.14
N ASP A 43 3.09 4.50 -3.72
CA ASP A 43 2.78 3.28 -2.97
C ASP A 43 2.21 2.18 -3.91
N MET A 44 1.89 2.55 -5.18
CA MET A 44 1.40 1.63 -6.21
C MET A 44 2.43 0.55 -6.52
N ILE A 45 1.98 -0.69 -6.59
CA ILE A 45 2.80 -1.86 -6.91
C ILE A 45 2.70 -2.13 -8.41
N ILE A 46 3.84 -2.28 -9.09
CA ILE A 46 3.88 -2.56 -10.53
C ILE A 46 4.34 -3.99 -10.75
N ARG A 47 3.38 -4.89 -10.97
CA ARG A 47 3.63 -6.32 -11.17
C ARG A 47 3.39 -6.72 -12.60
N GLY A 48 4.47 -7.00 -13.34
CA GLY A 48 4.37 -7.46 -14.73
C GLY A 48 3.67 -6.48 -15.68
N GLY A 49 3.70 -5.17 -15.37
CA GLY A 49 3.01 -4.13 -16.14
C GLY A 49 1.60 -3.80 -15.62
N GLU A 50 1.06 -4.58 -14.67
CA GLU A 50 -0.22 -4.28 -14.03
C GLU A 50 -0.02 -3.33 -12.85
N ASN A 51 -0.86 -2.31 -12.77
CA ASN A 51 -0.90 -1.38 -11.65
C ASN A 51 -1.81 -1.93 -10.55
N ILE A 52 -1.24 -2.20 -9.40
CA ILE A 52 -1.96 -2.73 -8.25
C ILE A 52 -1.98 -1.65 -7.17
N TYR A 53 -3.17 -1.32 -6.69
CA TYR A 53 -3.37 -0.34 -5.64
C TYR A 53 -3.40 -1.05 -4.28
N PRO A 54 -2.40 -0.80 -3.41
CA PRO A 54 -2.33 -1.40 -2.08
C PRO A 54 -3.62 -1.28 -1.26
N VAL A 55 -4.29 -0.14 -1.32
CA VAL A 55 -5.51 0.12 -0.55
C VAL A 55 -6.63 -0.87 -0.85
N GLU A 56 -6.73 -1.38 -2.08
CA GLU A 56 -7.73 -2.39 -2.45
C GLU A 56 -7.47 -3.70 -1.71
N ILE A 57 -6.20 -4.13 -1.67
CA ILE A 57 -5.80 -5.35 -0.98
C ILE A 57 -5.98 -5.20 0.53
N GLU A 58 -5.60 -4.04 1.07
CA GLU A 58 -5.71 -3.73 2.48
C GLU A 58 -7.17 -3.73 2.94
N ASN A 59 -8.07 -3.08 2.19
CA ASN A 59 -9.49 -3.05 2.51
C ASN A 59 -10.09 -4.45 2.52
N GLU A 60 -9.77 -5.30 1.54
CA GLU A 60 -10.28 -6.67 1.51
C GLU A 60 -9.74 -7.52 2.66
N LEU A 61 -8.47 -7.39 3.02
CA LEU A 61 -7.91 -8.14 4.13
C LEU A 61 -8.37 -7.64 5.50
N LEU A 62 -8.71 -6.36 5.65
CA LEU A 62 -9.32 -5.83 6.88
C LEU A 62 -10.72 -6.37 7.16
N GLU A 63 -11.41 -6.93 6.14
CA GLU A 63 -12.70 -7.63 6.33
C GLU A 63 -12.53 -9.03 6.97
N HIS A 64 -11.31 -9.49 7.17
CA HIS A 64 -11.04 -10.75 7.86
C HIS A 64 -11.06 -10.55 9.38
N ASP A 65 -11.90 -11.31 10.10
CA ASP A 65 -12.14 -11.14 11.54
C ASP A 65 -10.90 -11.14 12.43
N ALA A 66 -9.83 -11.80 12.00
CA ALA A 66 -8.59 -11.87 12.75
C ALA A 66 -7.66 -10.67 12.49
N VAL A 67 -7.86 -9.88 11.43
CA VAL A 67 -6.93 -8.83 10.99
C VAL A 67 -7.25 -7.51 11.67
N GLN A 68 -6.28 -6.96 12.40
CA GLN A 68 -6.37 -5.65 13.02
C GLN A 68 -5.73 -4.56 12.18
N GLU A 69 -4.56 -4.84 11.61
CA GLU A 69 -3.83 -3.93 10.75
C GLU A 69 -3.23 -4.69 9.58
N VAL A 70 -3.15 -4.03 8.43
CA VAL A 70 -2.50 -4.58 7.25
C VAL A 70 -1.81 -3.49 6.45
N ALA A 71 -0.70 -3.83 5.82
CA ALA A 71 0.00 -3.01 4.86
C ALA A 71 0.40 -3.85 3.67
N ALA A 72 -0.09 -3.50 2.48
CA ALA A 72 0.34 -4.11 1.22
C ALA A 72 1.50 -3.31 0.62
N ILE A 73 2.55 -4.03 0.21
CA ILE A 73 3.79 -3.48 -0.34
C ILE A 73 4.26 -4.31 -1.53
N GLY A 74 4.97 -3.66 -2.46
CA GLY A 74 5.66 -4.35 -3.56
C GLY A 74 7.05 -4.76 -3.12
N LEU A 75 7.36 -6.07 -3.14
CA LEU A 75 8.72 -6.56 -2.96
C LEU A 75 9.36 -6.80 -4.33
N PRO A 76 10.69 -6.62 -4.46
CA PRO A 76 11.40 -6.89 -5.70
C PRO A 76 11.20 -8.34 -6.16
N HIS A 77 10.96 -8.53 -7.47
CA HIS A 77 10.80 -9.85 -8.07
C HIS A 77 11.47 -9.90 -9.45
N GLU A 78 12.33 -10.90 -9.70
CA GLU A 78 13.16 -10.98 -10.92
C GLU A 78 12.35 -10.93 -12.23
N ARG A 79 11.21 -11.62 -12.28
CA ARG A 79 10.40 -11.75 -13.48
C ARG A 79 9.36 -10.63 -13.63
N TRP A 80 8.78 -10.19 -12.51
CA TRP A 80 7.63 -9.29 -12.52
C TRP A 80 7.95 -7.85 -12.17
N GLY A 81 9.22 -7.53 -11.83
CA GLY A 81 9.65 -6.26 -11.28
C GLY A 81 9.31 -6.16 -9.80
N GLU A 82 8.02 -6.19 -9.49
CA GLU A 82 7.52 -6.32 -8.12
C GLU A 82 6.50 -7.45 -8.01
N GLU A 83 6.33 -7.97 -6.79
CA GLU A 83 5.19 -8.80 -6.43
C GLU A 83 4.57 -8.35 -5.11
N VAL A 84 3.30 -8.73 -4.94
CA VAL A 84 2.52 -8.29 -3.79
C VAL A 84 2.91 -9.06 -2.55
N ALA A 85 3.30 -8.32 -1.51
CA ALA A 85 3.45 -8.83 -0.15
C ALA A 85 2.54 -8.05 0.80
N VAL A 86 2.12 -8.68 1.88
CA VAL A 86 1.37 -8.02 2.96
C VAL A 86 2.02 -8.28 4.31
N VAL A 87 2.04 -7.25 5.15
CA VAL A 87 2.37 -7.36 6.56
C VAL A 87 1.09 -7.17 7.35
N VAL A 88 0.75 -8.15 8.18
CA VAL A 88 -0.52 -8.20 8.92
C VAL A 88 -0.25 -8.25 10.41
N HIS A 89 -0.96 -7.45 11.19
CA HIS A 89 -1.03 -7.57 12.63
C HIS A 89 -2.44 -8.04 13.01
N LEU A 90 -2.51 -9.11 13.81
CA LEU A 90 -3.79 -9.72 14.20
C LEU A 90 -4.36 -9.07 15.46
N HIS A 91 -5.67 -9.18 15.64
CA HIS A 91 -6.31 -8.80 16.90
C HIS A 91 -5.77 -9.63 18.08
N PRO A 92 -5.68 -9.07 19.30
CA PRO A 92 -5.28 -9.81 20.48
C PRO A 92 -6.12 -11.08 20.68
N GLY A 93 -5.43 -12.23 20.73
CA GLY A 93 -6.07 -13.54 20.89
C GLY A 93 -6.67 -14.14 19.62
N ALA A 94 -6.66 -13.42 18.51
CA ALA A 94 -7.03 -13.99 17.21
C ALA A 94 -5.90 -14.84 16.63
N THR A 95 -6.26 -15.81 15.80
CA THR A 95 -5.31 -16.67 15.08
C THR A 95 -5.70 -16.75 13.62
N ALA A 96 -4.75 -16.61 12.76
CA ALA A 96 -4.85 -16.89 11.32
C ALA A 96 -3.46 -17.31 10.83
N THR A 97 -3.41 -18.20 9.87
CA THR A 97 -2.18 -18.56 9.19
C THR A 97 -1.99 -17.68 7.94
N GLU A 98 -0.78 -17.66 7.40
CA GLU A 98 -0.51 -17.00 6.13
C GLU A 98 -1.39 -17.57 5.00
N GLU A 99 -1.59 -18.90 4.99
CA GLU A 99 -2.43 -19.59 4.01
C GLU A 99 -3.90 -19.18 4.13
N ASP A 100 -4.43 -19.06 5.36
CA ASP A 100 -5.81 -18.58 5.59
C ASP A 100 -6.02 -17.19 4.98
N LEU A 101 -5.07 -16.28 5.17
CA LEU A 101 -5.14 -14.92 4.66
C LEU A 101 -5.01 -14.85 3.13
N VAL A 102 -4.13 -15.67 2.55
CA VAL A 102 -4.01 -15.80 1.09
C VAL A 102 -5.29 -16.36 0.48
N ASP A 103 -5.86 -17.39 1.08
CA ASP A 103 -7.11 -17.99 0.62
C ASP A 103 -8.30 -17.04 0.77
N PHE A 104 -8.32 -16.24 1.82
CA PHE A 104 -9.31 -15.18 1.97
C PHE A 104 -9.20 -14.14 0.86
N ALA A 105 -7.99 -13.66 0.58
CA ALA A 105 -7.71 -12.71 -0.49
C ALA A 105 -8.06 -13.27 -1.88
N ARG A 106 -7.75 -14.55 -2.13
CA ARG A 106 -8.01 -15.24 -3.41
C ARG A 106 -9.48 -15.30 -3.77
N ARG A 107 -10.37 -15.34 -2.80
CA ARG A 107 -11.84 -15.34 -3.01
C ARG A 107 -12.42 -13.98 -3.36
N ARG A 108 -11.67 -12.90 -3.14
CA ARG A 108 -12.13 -11.51 -3.23
C ARG A 108 -11.39 -10.66 -4.26
N LEU A 109 -10.14 -10.98 -4.51
CA LEU A 109 -9.27 -10.21 -5.39
C LEU A 109 -9.00 -10.93 -6.71
N ALA A 110 -8.71 -10.16 -7.75
CA ALA A 110 -8.17 -10.70 -8.99
C ALA A 110 -6.82 -11.40 -8.74
N SER A 111 -6.54 -12.47 -9.47
CA SER A 111 -5.41 -13.36 -9.20
C SER A 111 -4.05 -12.67 -9.14
N TYR A 112 -3.84 -11.63 -9.94
CA TYR A 112 -2.58 -10.87 -9.96
C TYR A 112 -2.42 -9.93 -8.76
N LYS A 113 -3.50 -9.64 -8.02
CA LYS A 113 -3.52 -8.84 -6.78
C LYS A 113 -3.38 -9.68 -5.51
N VAL A 114 -3.57 -10.98 -5.61
CA VAL A 114 -3.44 -11.88 -4.44
C VAL A 114 -2.00 -11.83 -3.93
N PRO A 115 -1.79 -11.59 -2.62
CA PRO A 115 -0.45 -11.61 -2.06
C PRO A 115 0.25 -12.95 -2.29
N SER A 116 1.50 -12.90 -2.75
CA SER A 116 2.37 -14.07 -2.86
C SER A 116 3.09 -14.36 -1.56
N GLN A 117 3.24 -13.35 -0.71
CA GLN A 117 3.89 -13.44 0.59
C GLN A 117 3.04 -12.72 1.64
N VAL A 118 2.86 -13.36 2.78
CA VAL A 118 2.18 -12.81 3.96
C VAL A 118 3.13 -12.89 5.14
N PHE A 119 3.29 -11.80 5.85
CA PHE A 119 4.10 -11.70 7.05
C PHE A 119 3.21 -11.33 8.23
N ILE A 120 3.12 -12.19 9.23
CA ILE A 120 2.35 -11.92 10.44
C ILE A 120 3.27 -11.25 11.46
N SER A 121 2.95 -10.01 11.82
CA SER A 121 3.71 -9.22 12.79
C SER A 121 3.16 -9.43 14.20
N GLU A 122 4.03 -9.74 15.15
CA GLU A 122 3.67 -9.81 16.58
C GLU A 122 3.39 -8.43 17.18
N GLN A 123 3.93 -7.37 16.57
CA GLN A 123 3.80 -5.99 17.03
C GLN A 123 2.91 -5.19 16.07
N PRO A 124 2.23 -4.14 16.56
CA PRO A 124 1.54 -3.18 15.70
C PRO A 124 2.46 -2.62 14.62
N LEU A 125 1.91 -2.33 13.46
CA LEU A 125 2.69 -1.83 12.33
C LEU A 125 3.28 -0.44 12.62
N PRO A 126 4.52 -0.15 12.18
CA PRO A 126 5.19 1.12 12.46
C PRO A 126 4.42 2.29 11.86
N ARG A 127 4.26 3.36 12.64
CA ARG A 127 3.50 4.54 12.26
C ARG A 127 4.30 5.82 12.51
N ASN A 128 4.03 6.83 11.71
CA ASN A 128 4.55 8.17 11.95
C ASN A 128 3.72 8.93 13.01
N ALA A 129 4.15 10.16 13.33
CA ALA A 129 3.46 11.02 14.29
C ALA A 129 2.00 11.38 13.91
N THR A 130 1.63 11.24 12.64
CA THR A 130 0.27 11.44 12.15
C THR A 130 -0.54 10.15 12.04
N ASN A 131 -0.08 9.07 12.69
CA ASN A 131 -0.72 7.75 12.72
C ASN A 131 -0.76 7.01 11.37
N LYS A 132 0.06 7.38 10.40
CA LYS A 132 0.14 6.70 9.09
C LYS A 132 1.16 5.58 9.14
N ILE A 133 0.80 4.38 8.65
CA ILE A 133 1.71 3.23 8.53
C ILE A 133 2.91 3.59 7.64
N LEU A 134 4.10 3.26 8.10
CA LEU A 134 5.38 3.51 7.42
C LEU A 134 5.75 2.35 6.49
N LYS A 135 5.02 2.20 5.36
CA LYS A 135 5.22 1.12 4.38
C LYS A 135 6.66 0.99 3.90
N ARG A 136 7.37 2.12 3.77
CA ARG A 136 8.78 2.11 3.35
C ARG A 136 9.66 1.37 4.36
N GLU A 137 9.49 1.60 5.66
CA GLU A 137 10.25 0.91 6.71
C GLU A 137 9.96 -0.59 6.71
N LEU A 138 8.69 -0.97 6.51
CA LEU A 138 8.31 -2.38 6.37
C LEU A 138 9.01 -3.02 5.17
N LYS A 139 8.98 -2.37 4.00
CA LYS A 139 9.64 -2.85 2.78
C LYS A 139 11.15 -3.01 2.98
N GLU A 140 11.81 -1.97 3.52
CA GLU A 140 13.26 -1.99 3.79
C GLU A 140 13.63 -3.12 4.77
N GLY A 141 12.85 -3.32 5.83
CA GLY A 141 13.06 -4.39 6.80
C GLY A 141 12.95 -5.79 6.18
N LEU A 142 11.96 -6.04 5.34
CA LEU A 142 11.76 -7.33 4.68
C LEU A 142 12.84 -7.62 3.62
N VAL A 143 13.23 -6.63 2.82
CA VAL A 143 14.30 -6.78 1.82
C VAL A 143 15.66 -7.03 2.48
N ALA A 144 15.90 -6.48 3.67
CA ALA A 144 17.15 -6.72 4.40
C ALA A 144 17.21 -8.08 5.11
N ALA A 145 16.05 -8.71 5.35
CA ALA A 145 15.95 -10.00 6.04
C ALA A 145 15.95 -11.22 5.11
N GLY A 146 15.74 -11.03 3.80
CA GLY A 146 15.73 -12.08 2.77
C GLY A 146 16.99 -12.08 1.95
#